data_fcb1d53cee35da03104d6b2dd9815ba6
#
_entry.id   fcb1d53cee35da03104d6b2dd9815ba6
#
_cell.length_a   1.000
_cell.length_b   1.000
_cell.length_c   1.000
_cell.angle_alpha   90.00
_cell.angle_beta   90.00
_cell.angle_gamma   90.00
#
_symmetry.space_group_name_H-M   'P 1'
#
loop_
_entity.id
_entity.type
_entity.pdbx_description
1 polymer ?
#
loop_
_entity_poly.entity_id
_entity_poly.type
_entity_poly.pdbx_seq_one_letter_code
_entity_poly.pdbx_strand_id
1 'polypeptide(L)'
;MEKFLDVKGYEGLYVVSNYGNVKSVERVIIRRDGIRRTIKERIKIGTHDKGYKRISLVSMDGKSKSHYVHRLVMSAFCEPSGLYVDHINGIKEDNRLENLRYVTNSENLTFRNTDKKYSTEHPYIYKTKENCFRVHGCKRRYKTIEQALERAREIRPNNGGK
;
A
#
# COMPACT_ATOMS: atom_id res chain seq x y z
N MET A 1 -0.69 4.53 -15.54
CA MET A 1 0.76 4.67 -15.84
C MET A 1 1.55 4.66 -14.53
N GLU A 2 2.70 3.96 -14.48
CA GLU A 2 3.53 3.90 -13.29
C GLU A 2 4.32 5.21 -13.12
N LYS A 3 4.21 5.81 -11.92
CA LYS A 3 4.93 7.05 -11.55
C LYS A 3 5.83 6.76 -10.35
N PHE A 4 7.03 7.32 -10.35
CA PHE A 4 8.00 7.18 -9.27
C PHE A 4 8.21 8.52 -8.56
N LEU A 5 8.25 8.50 -7.23
CA LEU A 5 8.60 9.63 -6.37
C LEU A 5 9.71 9.22 -5.40
N ASP A 6 10.48 10.21 -4.93
CA ASP A 6 11.51 9.97 -3.93
C ASP A 6 10.91 9.38 -2.64
N VAL A 7 11.64 8.45 -2.04
CA VAL A 7 11.32 7.94 -0.72
C VAL A 7 11.72 9.00 0.31
N LYS A 8 10.75 9.52 1.10
CA LYS A 8 10.99 10.54 2.13
C LYS A 8 12.09 10.09 3.10
N GLY A 9 13.10 10.95 3.29
CA GLY A 9 14.31 10.69 4.08
C GLY A 9 15.36 9.82 3.37
N TYR A 10 15.16 9.54 2.06
CA TYR A 10 16.10 8.83 1.20
C TYR A 10 16.13 9.43 -0.20
N GLU A 11 15.92 10.74 -0.29
CA GLU A 11 15.90 11.51 -1.54
C GLU A 11 17.21 11.30 -2.30
N GLY A 12 17.10 11.08 -3.62
CA GLY A 12 18.26 10.77 -4.48
C GLY A 12 18.89 9.39 -4.26
N LEU A 13 18.40 8.60 -3.28
CA LEU A 13 18.89 7.24 -3.02
C LEU A 13 17.92 6.17 -3.50
N TYR A 14 16.63 6.39 -3.27
CA TYR A 14 15.57 5.45 -3.62
C TYR A 14 14.29 6.18 -4.05
N VAL A 15 13.61 5.59 -5.01
CA VAL A 15 12.28 6.01 -5.45
C VAL A 15 11.28 4.87 -5.25
N VAL A 16 10.02 5.23 -5.02
CA VAL A 16 8.89 4.30 -4.90
C VAL A 16 7.82 4.65 -5.91
N SER A 17 7.18 3.64 -6.52
CA SER A 17 6.11 3.85 -7.46
C SER A 17 4.73 3.76 -6.83
N ASN A 18 3.74 4.34 -7.52
CA ASN A 18 2.32 4.16 -7.20
C ASN A 18 1.83 2.70 -7.33
N TYR A 19 2.67 1.78 -7.83
CA TYR A 19 2.39 0.34 -7.89
C TYR A 19 3.13 -0.46 -6.79
N GLY A 20 3.88 0.22 -5.90
CA GLY A 20 4.62 -0.44 -4.82
C GLY A 20 5.95 -1.05 -5.25
N ASN A 21 6.51 -0.61 -6.38
CA ASN A 21 7.86 -0.94 -6.77
C ASN A 21 8.84 0.06 -6.16
N VAL A 22 9.94 -0.42 -5.61
CA VAL A 22 11.00 0.42 -5.04
C VAL A 22 12.28 0.19 -5.82
N LYS A 23 12.94 1.27 -6.24
CA LYS A 23 14.21 1.23 -6.96
C LYS A 23 15.31 2.01 -6.24
N SER A 24 16.56 1.55 -6.37
CA SER A 24 17.71 2.42 -6.09
C SER A 24 17.91 3.38 -7.25
N VAL A 25 18.22 4.64 -6.94
CA VAL A 25 18.62 5.64 -7.95
C VAL A 25 20.10 5.45 -8.32
N GLU A 26 20.41 5.58 -9.61
CA GLU A 26 21.80 5.56 -10.04
C GLU A 26 22.56 6.75 -9.45
N ARG A 27 23.72 6.47 -8.86
CA ARG A 27 24.57 7.49 -8.25
C ARG A 27 26.02 7.03 -8.10
N VAL A 28 26.93 7.98 -8.07
CA VAL A 28 28.34 7.72 -7.73
C VAL A 28 28.52 7.97 -6.22
N ILE A 29 29.12 7.02 -5.54
CA ILE A 29 29.55 7.16 -4.16
C ILE A 29 31.08 7.11 -4.09
N ILE A 30 31.64 7.84 -3.13
CA ILE A 30 33.08 7.76 -2.80
C ILE A 30 33.18 6.91 -1.54
N ARG A 31 33.88 5.79 -1.62
CA ARG A 31 34.15 4.93 -0.48
C ARG A 31 35.17 5.58 0.47
N ARG A 32 35.29 5.03 1.68
CA ARG A 32 36.28 5.50 2.67
C ARG A 32 37.72 5.42 2.17
N ASP A 33 38.00 4.49 1.26
CA ASP A 33 39.31 4.32 0.58
C ASP A 33 39.52 5.27 -0.60
N GLY A 34 38.63 6.25 -0.81
CA GLY A 34 38.65 7.22 -1.90
C GLY A 34 38.22 6.68 -3.27
N ILE A 35 37.91 5.39 -3.37
CA ILE A 35 37.52 4.79 -4.64
C ILE A 35 36.05 5.18 -4.99
N ARG A 36 35.91 5.66 -6.23
CA ARG A 36 34.55 5.93 -6.79
C ARG A 36 33.87 4.64 -7.17
N ARG A 37 32.59 4.49 -6.73
CA ARG A 37 31.75 3.36 -7.09
C ARG A 37 30.42 3.85 -7.61
N THR A 38 30.00 3.39 -8.79
CA THR A 38 28.67 3.63 -9.33
C THR A 38 27.69 2.61 -8.74
N ILE A 39 26.64 3.11 -8.08
CA ILE A 39 25.48 2.31 -7.72
C ILE A 39 24.51 2.44 -8.89
N LYS A 40 24.22 1.32 -9.56
CA LYS A 40 23.29 1.29 -10.70
C LYS A 40 21.83 1.31 -10.21
N GLU A 41 20.93 1.87 -11.02
CA GLU A 41 19.50 1.71 -10.82
C GLU A 41 19.12 0.23 -10.81
N ARG A 42 18.34 -0.19 -9.84
CA ARG A 42 17.78 -1.55 -9.79
C ARG A 42 16.55 -1.60 -8.90
N ILE A 43 15.61 -2.46 -9.27
CA ILE A 43 14.46 -2.79 -8.43
C ILE A 43 14.96 -3.49 -7.15
N LYS A 44 14.48 -3.06 -6.02
CA LYS A 44 14.75 -3.67 -4.72
C LYS A 44 13.79 -4.84 -4.48
N ILE A 45 14.36 -6.03 -4.31
CA ILE A 45 13.59 -7.20 -3.90
C ILE A 45 13.38 -7.11 -2.41
N GLY A 46 12.13 -7.22 -1.98
CA GLY A 46 11.76 -7.21 -0.56
C GLY A 46 11.66 -8.62 0.02
N THR A 47 11.54 -8.69 1.34
CA THR A 47 11.14 -9.89 2.09
C THR A 47 9.70 -9.72 2.58
N HIS A 48 9.08 -10.81 3.03
CA HIS A 48 7.75 -10.77 3.62
C HIS A 48 7.84 -10.90 5.16
N ASP A 49 7.05 -10.09 5.86
CA ASP A 49 6.89 -10.17 7.30
C ASP A 49 5.39 -10.12 7.63
N LYS A 50 4.86 -11.21 8.17
CA LYS A 50 3.42 -11.38 8.48
C LYS A 50 2.50 -11.06 7.28
N GLY A 51 2.96 -11.39 6.06
CA GLY A 51 2.27 -11.12 4.80
C GLY A 51 2.47 -9.71 4.23
N TYR A 52 3.21 -8.83 4.90
CA TYR A 52 3.54 -7.51 4.39
C TYR A 52 4.90 -7.51 3.70
N LYS A 53 5.00 -6.86 2.55
CA LYS A 53 6.28 -6.67 1.85
C LYS A 53 7.14 -5.67 2.61
N ARG A 54 8.35 -6.07 2.99
CA ARG A 54 9.37 -5.24 3.65
C ARG A 54 10.59 -5.07 2.77
N ILE A 55 11.25 -3.93 2.91
CA ILE A 55 12.44 -3.59 2.14
C ILE A 55 13.45 -2.89 3.04
N SER A 56 14.72 -3.27 2.92
CA SER A 56 15.81 -2.61 3.63
C SER A 56 16.42 -1.51 2.78
N LEU A 57 16.41 -0.29 3.31
CA LEU A 57 17.01 0.89 2.70
C LEU A 57 18.22 1.32 3.52
N VAL A 58 19.25 1.79 2.84
CA VAL A 58 20.49 2.30 3.45
C VAL A 58 20.53 3.80 3.25
N SER A 59 20.61 4.54 4.33
CA SER A 59 20.73 6.00 4.33
C SER A 59 22.14 6.46 3.96
N MET A 60 22.33 7.77 3.76
CA MET A 60 23.64 8.33 3.39
C MET A 60 24.73 8.09 4.45
N ASP A 61 24.35 8.01 5.73
CA ASP A 61 25.26 7.68 6.84
C ASP A 61 25.60 6.18 6.95
N GLY A 62 25.14 5.37 5.97
CA GLY A 62 25.40 3.94 5.90
C GLY A 62 24.50 3.06 6.80
N LYS A 63 23.56 3.65 7.54
CA LYS A 63 22.64 2.88 8.39
C LYS A 63 21.56 2.22 7.57
N SER A 64 21.31 0.94 7.83
CA SER A 64 20.25 0.17 7.21
C SER A 64 19.00 0.16 8.08
N LYS A 65 17.84 0.45 7.48
CA LYS A 65 16.53 0.39 8.14
C LYS A 65 15.52 -0.32 7.26
N SER A 66 14.73 -1.19 7.87
CA SER A 66 13.65 -1.89 7.18
C SER A 66 12.36 -1.08 7.20
N HIS A 67 11.70 -1.02 6.05
CA HIS A 67 10.45 -0.30 5.84
C HIS A 67 9.40 -1.20 5.21
N TYR A 68 8.14 -1.01 5.56
CA TYR A 68 7.03 -1.63 4.86
C TYR A 68 6.71 -0.84 3.59
N VAL A 69 6.53 -1.55 2.45
CA VAL A 69 6.35 -0.91 1.14
C VAL A 69 5.09 -0.06 1.10
N HIS A 70 3.94 -0.54 1.64
CA HIS A 70 2.70 0.24 1.70
C HIS A 70 2.88 1.59 2.42
N ARG A 71 3.73 1.65 3.45
CA ARG A 71 4.04 2.91 4.15
C ARG A 71 4.91 3.84 3.31
N LEU A 72 5.86 3.30 2.55
CA LEU A 72 6.68 4.09 1.62
C LEU A 72 5.80 4.71 0.53
N VAL A 73 4.90 3.92 -0.07
CA VAL A 73 3.95 4.41 -1.08
C VAL A 73 3.12 5.56 -0.50
N MET A 74 2.44 5.32 0.63
CA MET A 74 1.57 6.34 1.22
C MET A 74 2.34 7.61 1.63
N SER A 75 3.56 7.47 2.16
CA SER A 75 4.36 8.64 2.55
C SER A 75 4.89 9.45 1.36
N ALA A 76 5.09 8.81 0.19
CA ALA A 76 5.57 9.50 -1.00
C ALA A 76 4.44 10.19 -1.78
N PHE A 77 3.26 9.56 -1.86
CA PHE A 77 2.17 10.02 -2.71
C PHE A 77 1.07 10.77 -1.96
N CYS A 78 1.00 10.64 -0.65
CA CYS A 78 0.01 11.30 0.20
C CYS A 78 0.70 12.12 1.29
N GLU A 79 0.00 13.14 1.81
CA GLU A 79 0.51 13.87 2.98
C GLU A 79 0.72 12.91 4.15
N PRO A 80 1.85 13.05 4.89
CA PRO A 80 2.13 12.20 6.04
C PRO A 80 1.02 12.32 7.08
N SER A 81 0.55 11.18 7.54
CA SER A 81 -0.47 11.08 8.57
C SER A 81 0.03 10.19 9.70
N GLY A 82 -0.30 10.53 10.95
CA GLY A 82 -0.10 9.66 12.11
C GLY A 82 -1.02 8.44 12.14
N LEU A 83 -1.81 8.24 11.10
CA LEU A 83 -2.78 7.15 10.97
C LEU A 83 -2.14 5.84 10.50
N TYR A 84 -2.88 4.75 10.63
CA TYR A 84 -2.47 3.45 10.11
C TYR A 84 -2.73 3.39 8.60
N VAL A 85 -1.89 2.62 7.89
CA VAL A 85 -2.13 2.31 6.47
C VAL A 85 -2.84 0.96 6.40
N ASP A 86 -3.97 0.92 5.71
CA ASP A 86 -4.79 -0.27 5.49
C ASP A 86 -4.88 -0.61 4.01
N HIS A 87 -5.00 -1.92 3.70
CA HIS A 87 -5.21 -2.43 2.36
C HIS A 87 -6.70 -2.61 2.12
N ILE A 88 -7.26 -1.84 1.19
CA ILE A 88 -8.71 -1.79 0.93
C ILE A 88 -9.28 -3.16 0.55
N ASN A 89 -8.53 -3.96 -0.22
CA ASN A 89 -8.91 -5.31 -0.64
C ASN A 89 -8.50 -6.40 0.36
N GLY A 90 -7.87 -6.06 1.50
CA GLY A 90 -7.37 -7.02 2.47
C GLY A 90 -6.10 -7.78 2.06
N ILE A 91 -5.59 -7.59 0.83
CA ILE A 91 -4.40 -8.28 0.30
C ILE A 91 -3.16 -7.46 0.66
N LYS A 92 -2.41 -7.91 1.66
CA LYS A 92 -1.24 -7.21 2.22
C LYS A 92 -0.06 -7.05 1.25
N GLU A 93 -0.04 -7.82 0.17
CA GLU A 93 0.98 -7.76 -0.88
C GLU A 93 0.64 -6.75 -1.98
N ASP A 94 -0.63 -6.37 -2.11
CA ASP A 94 -1.10 -5.41 -3.11
C ASP A 94 -0.85 -3.98 -2.63
N ASN A 95 0.36 -3.49 -2.84
CA ASN A 95 0.83 -2.18 -2.38
C ASN A 95 0.57 -1.05 -3.39
N ARG A 96 -0.37 -1.23 -4.34
CA ARG A 96 -0.77 -0.15 -5.25
C ARG A 96 -1.43 0.97 -4.47
N LEU A 97 -1.10 2.22 -4.80
CA LEU A 97 -1.64 3.42 -4.14
C LEU A 97 -3.17 3.42 -4.09
N GLU A 98 -3.83 3.03 -5.16
CA GLU A 98 -5.29 2.94 -5.26
C GLU A 98 -5.93 1.94 -4.28
N ASN A 99 -5.13 0.97 -3.79
CA ASN A 99 -5.55 -0.03 -2.81
C ASN A 99 -5.20 0.34 -1.37
N LEU A 100 -4.52 1.47 -1.15
CA LEU A 100 -4.08 1.90 0.17
C LEU A 100 -4.92 3.08 0.66
N ARG A 101 -5.11 3.16 1.98
CA ARG A 101 -5.78 4.29 2.64
C ARG A 101 -5.24 4.49 4.04
N TYR A 102 -5.40 5.70 4.55
CA TYR A 102 -5.20 5.98 5.96
C TYR A 102 -6.46 5.67 6.76
N VAL A 103 -6.30 5.03 7.91
CA VAL A 103 -7.37 4.67 8.83
C VAL A 103 -6.97 4.94 10.28
N THR A 104 -7.94 5.26 11.12
CA THR A 104 -7.74 5.31 12.57
C THR A 104 -7.56 3.90 13.13
N ASN A 105 -7.04 3.80 14.37
CA ASN A 105 -6.91 2.51 15.05
C ASN A 105 -8.28 1.81 15.20
N SER A 106 -9.31 2.56 15.53
CA SER A 106 -10.68 2.03 15.68
C SER A 106 -11.22 1.43 14.39
N GLU A 107 -11.06 2.13 13.26
CA GLU A 107 -11.44 1.64 11.94
C GLU A 107 -10.67 0.38 11.57
N ASN A 108 -9.34 0.39 11.77
CA ASN A 108 -8.48 -0.76 11.47
C ASN A 108 -8.88 -2.01 12.26
N LEU A 109 -9.21 -1.87 13.55
CA LEU A 109 -9.69 -2.98 14.38
C LEU A 109 -11.05 -3.51 13.90
N THR A 110 -11.96 -2.62 13.52
CA THR A 110 -13.29 -2.99 13.00
C THR A 110 -13.15 -3.80 11.71
N PHE A 111 -12.26 -3.40 10.80
CA PHE A 111 -12.02 -4.11 9.54
C PHE A 111 -11.36 -5.47 9.75
N ARG A 112 -10.37 -5.58 10.63
CA ARG A 112 -9.71 -6.88 10.96
C ARG A 112 -10.68 -7.94 11.49
N ASN A 113 -11.74 -7.54 12.17
CA ASN A 113 -12.73 -8.45 12.76
C ASN A 113 -13.82 -8.88 11.75
N THR A 114 -14.08 -8.06 10.72
CA THR A 114 -15.09 -8.34 9.70
C THR A 114 -14.55 -9.16 8.53
N ASP A 115 -13.30 -8.93 8.11
CA ASP A 115 -12.76 -9.49 6.87
C ASP A 115 -12.51 -11.00 6.91
N LYS A 116 -12.21 -11.58 8.07
CA LYS A 116 -11.91 -13.02 8.17
C LYS A 116 -13.12 -13.94 8.05
N LYS A 117 -14.32 -13.48 8.37
CA LYS A 117 -15.52 -14.32 8.46
C LYS A 117 -16.54 -14.08 7.35
N TYR A 118 -16.46 -12.95 6.66
CA TYR A 118 -17.52 -12.47 5.78
C TYR A 118 -17.01 -11.87 4.47
N SER A 119 -15.76 -12.16 4.05
CA SER A 119 -15.23 -11.70 2.76
C SER A 119 -16.06 -12.26 1.60
N THR A 120 -16.31 -11.42 0.61
CA THR A 120 -16.86 -11.83 -0.68
C THR A 120 -15.73 -11.84 -1.71
N GLU A 121 -15.96 -12.41 -2.91
CA GLU A 121 -15.03 -12.35 -4.04
C GLU A 121 -14.78 -10.91 -4.54
N HIS A 122 -15.59 -9.95 -4.05
CA HIS A 122 -15.49 -8.55 -4.44
C HIS A 122 -14.74 -7.72 -3.39
N PRO A 123 -13.66 -7.04 -3.75
CA PRO A 123 -12.71 -6.39 -2.83
C PRO A 123 -13.32 -5.26 -1.97
N TYR A 124 -14.49 -4.78 -2.32
CA TYR A 124 -15.15 -3.66 -1.61
C TYR A 124 -16.46 -4.02 -0.97
N ILE A 125 -16.87 -5.30 -1.04
CA ILE A 125 -18.14 -5.78 -0.51
C ILE A 125 -17.89 -6.88 0.49
N TYR A 126 -18.51 -6.77 1.65
CA TYR A 126 -18.44 -7.79 2.69
C TYR A 126 -19.84 -8.18 3.20
N LYS A 127 -19.99 -9.44 3.54
CA LYS A 127 -21.21 -9.99 4.10
C LYS A 127 -21.26 -9.70 5.61
N THR A 128 -22.40 -9.27 6.13
CA THR A 128 -22.60 -9.03 7.57
C THR A 128 -23.10 -10.31 8.29
N LYS A 129 -23.08 -10.30 9.63
CA LYS A 129 -23.63 -11.38 10.45
C LYS A 129 -25.12 -11.65 10.17
N GLU A 130 -25.85 -10.62 9.78
CA GLU A 130 -27.28 -10.67 9.46
C GLU A 130 -27.55 -11.08 8.01
N ASN A 131 -26.59 -11.70 7.35
CA ASN A 131 -26.68 -12.17 5.96
C ASN A 131 -26.97 -11.06 4.92
N CYS A 132 -26.65 -9.81 5.24
CA CYS A 132 -26.71 -8.65 4.34
C CYS A 132 -25.33 -8.31 3.81
N PHE A 133 -25.27 -7.48 2.76
CA PHE A 133 -24.05 -7.00 2.16
C PHE A 133 -23.81 -5.54 2.51
N ARG A 134 -22.55 -5.14 2.68
CA ARG A 134 -22.13 -3.74 2.84
C ARG A 134 -21.03 -3.42 1.85
N VAL A 135 -21.07 -2.20 1.35
CA VAL A 135 -20.00 -1.61 0.51
C VAL A 135 -19.08 -0.80 1.41
N HIS A 136 -17.79 -0.94 1.21
CA HIS A 136 -16.77 -0.22 1.96
C HIS A 136 -16.95 1.31 1.81
N GLY A 137 -17.00 2.02 2.93
CA GLY A 137 -17.28 3.47 2.95
C GLY A 137 -18.76 3.84 2.88
N CYS A 138 -19.68 2.84 2.83
CA CYS A 138 -21.12 3.08 2.85
C CYS A 138 -21.76 2.56 4.15
N LYS A 139 -22.57 3.40 4.82
CA LYS A 139 -23.29 3.01 6.04
C LYS A 139 -24.51 2.12 5.74
N ARG A 140 -25.00 2.11 4.49
CA ARG A 140 -26.19 1.37 4.07
C ARG A 140 -25.90 -0.13 3.97
N ARG A 141 -26.89 -0.97 4.29
CA ARG A 141 -26.88 -2.42 4.11
C ARG A 141 -27.73 -2.80 2.89
N TYR A 142 -27.32 -3.83 2.18
CA TYR A 142 -27.97 -4.35 0.98
C TYR A 142 -28.37 -5.81 1.22
N LYS A 143 -29.54 -6.20 0.74
CA LYS A 143 -30.04 -7.58 0.92
C LYS A 143 -29.35 -8.56 -0.03
N THR A 144 -28.95 -8.09 -1.22
CA THR A 144 -28.29 -8.92 -2.22
C THR A 144 -26.92 -8.35 -2.60
N ILE A 145 -26.05 -9.22 -3.15
CA ILE A 145 -24.72 -8.83 -3.60
C ILE A 145 -24.79 -7.89 -4.82
N GLU A 146 -25.78 -8.08 -5.70
CA GLU A 146 -26.00 -7.26 -6.89
C GLU A 146 -26.28 -5.81 -6.52
N GLN A 147 -27.16 -5.57 -5.52
CA GLN A 147 -27.43 -4.23 -5.02
C GLN A 147 -26.19 -3.57 -4.41
N ALA A 148 -25.36 -4.35 -3.73
CA ALA A 148 -24.10 -3.85 -3.18
C ALA A 148 -23.06 -3.54 -4.29
N LEU A 149 -23.02 -4.35 -5.36
CA LEU A 149 -22.16 -4.13 -6.53
C LEU A 149 -22.55 -2.86 -7.29
N GLU A 150 -23.84 -2.65 -7.52
CA GLU A 150 -24.35 -1.44 -8.16
C GLU A 150 -23.91 -0.20 -7.38
N ARG A 151 -24.09 -0.20 -6.06
CA ARG A 151 -23.64 0.90 -5.21
C ARG A 151 -22.12 1.07 -5.19
N ALA A 152 -21.35 -0.02 -5.22
CA ALA A 152 -19.91 0.04 -5.28
C ALA A 152 -19.43 0.71 -6.58
N ARG A 153 -20.09 0.45 -7.70
CA ARG A 153 -19.82 1.10 -9.00
C ARG A 153 -20.14 2.60 -8.97
N GLU A 154 -21.25 3.01 -8.35
CA GLU A 154 -21.62 4.43 -8.21
C GLU A 154 -20.60 5.23 -7.38
N ILE A 155 -20.13 4.64 -6.26
CA ILE A 155 -19.17 5.30 -5.38
C ILE A 155 -17.77 5.33 -6.00
N ARG A 156 -17.44 4.38 -6.90
CA ARG A 156 -16.11 4.18 -7.51
C ARG A 156 -16.22 3.89 -8.99
N PRO A 157 -16.63 4.88 -9.82
CA PRO A 157 -16.93 4.66 -11.24
C PRO A 157 -15.73 4.19 -12.09
N ASN A 158 -14.49 4.29 -11.61
CA ASN A 158 -13.27 3.97 -12.37
C ASN A 158 -12.60 2.62 -12.04
N ASN A 159 -13.25 1.72 -11.29
CA ASN A 159 -12.71 0.38 -11.04
C ASN A 159 -13.42 -0.72 -11.87
N GLY A 160 -13.87 -0.38 -13.07
CA GLY A 160 -14.32 -1.33 -14.08
C GLY A 160 -13.15 -1.81 -14.92
N GLY A 161 -12.64 -2.98 -14.64
CA GLY A 161 -11.93 -3.97 -15.42
C GLY A 161 -11.02 -3.53 -16.58
N LYS A 162 -9.78 -3.90 -16.46
CA LYS A 162 -9.09 -4.80 -17.44
C LYS A 162 -7.90 -5.40 -16.75
#